data_0c7255f2752f48923fb360100bf99f86
#
_entry.id   0c7255f2752f48923fb360100bf99f86
#
_cell.length_a   1.000
_cell.length_b   1.000
_cell.length_c   1.000
_cell.angle_alpha   90.00
_cell.angle_beta   90.00
_cell.angle_gamma   90.00
#
_symmetry.space_group_name_H-M   'P 1'
#
loop_
_entity.id
_entity.type
_entity.pdbx_description
1 polymer ?
#
loop_
_entity_poly.entity_id
_entity_poly.type
_entity_poly.pdbx_seq_one_letter_code
_entity_poly.pdbx_strand_id
1 'polypeptide(L)'
;MKPAHRPVPVSGIAPPFAAYSHGVEVAPGARLVFCSGQLGLGADDTVPADCEGQAEICFANVKAILEGAGMSLAHVVRINAYVTGREHMAPYMRVRDRLFAEHPPASTLMIVGGFTRAEFVVEIEVVAAAIETPLAEEEPRS
;
A
#
# COMPACT_ATOMS: atom_id res chain seq x y z
N MET A 1 13.38 11.64 6.40
CA MET A 1 12.06 12.29 6.30
C MET A 1 11.21 11.89 7.48
N LYS A 2 10.59 12.85 8.15
CA LYS A 2 9.79 12.54 9.33
C LYS A 2 8.46 11.89 8.95
N PRO A 3 7.95 10.96 9.79
CA PRO A 3 6.60 10.46 9.58
C PRO A 3 5.59 11.60 9.71
N ALA A 4 4.70 11.69 8.75
CA ALA A 4 3.64 12.68 8.68
C ALA A 4 2.32 12.14 9.23
N HIS A 5 2.34 11.00 9.91
CA HIS A 5 1.14 10.33 10.36
C HIS A 5 1.38 9.54 11.64
N ARG A 6 0.30 9.26 12.35
CA ARG A 6 0.33 8.42 13.55
C ARG A 6 -0.95 7.59 13.63
N PRO A 7 -0.90 6.42 14.27
CA PRO A 7 -2.13 5.71 14.58
C PRO A 7 -3.01 6.54 15.50
N VAL A 8 -4.32 6.50 15.26
CA VAL A 8 -5.30 7.15 16.13
C VAL A 8 -5.45 6.30 17.40
N PRO A 9 -5.30 6.88 18.61
CA PRO A 9 -5.58 6.14 19.85
C PRO A 9 -7.07 5.77 19.90
N VAL A 10 -7.35 4.50 20.10
CA VAL A 10 -8.72 3.99 20.12
C VAL A 10 -8.92 3.11 21.34
N SER A 11 -10.08 3.26 21.99
CA SER A 11 -10.49 2.39 23.09
C SER A 11 -11.94 1.96 22.89
N GLY A 12 -12.33 0.87 23.53
CA GLY A 12 -13.71 0.41 23.51
C GLY A 12 -14.10 -0.44 22.31
N ILE A 13 -13.18 -0.72 21.40
CA ILE A 13 -13.40 -1.64 20.28
C ILE A 13 -12.35 -2.74 20.30
N ALA A 14 -12.59 -3.82 19.57
CA ALA A 14 -11.64 -4.91 19.49
C ALA A 14 -10.32 -4.43 18.87
N PRO A 15 -9.15 -4.90 19.37
CA PRO A 15 -7.88 -4.54 18.77
C PRO A 15 -7.76 -5.08 17.33
N PRO A 16 -6.89 -4.49 16.50
CA PRO A 16 -6.63 -5.04 15.18
C PRO A 16 -6.15 -6.49 15.29
N PHE A 17 -6.68 -7.37 14.44
CA PHE A 17 -6.31 -8.78 14.44
C PHE A 17 -5.18 -9.10 13.46
N ALA A 18 -4.57 -8.10 12.86
CA ALA A 18 -3.47 -8.23 11.93
C ALA A 18 -2.61 -6.95 11.95
N ALA A 19 -1.65 -6.83 11.05
CA ALA A 19 -0.74 -5.68 11.02
C ALA A 19 -1.39 -4.49 10.31
N TYR A 20 -2.40 -3.89 10.92
CA TYR A 20 -3.01 -2.65 10.47
C TYR A 20 -3.41 -1.81 11.68
N SER A 21 -3.62 -0.51 11.45
CA SER A 21 -4.15 0.41 12.45
C SER A 21 -5.63 0.64 12.20
N HIS A 22 -6.43 0.81 13.25
CA HIS A 22 -7.87 1.13 13.08
C HIS A 22 -8.06 2.46 12.36
N GLY A 23 -7.21 3.41 12.60
CA GLY A 23 -7.22 4.71 11.93
C GLY A 23 -5.84 5.32 11.96
N VAL A 24 -5.57 6.18 11.00
CA VAL A 24 -4.32 6.92 10.90
C VAL A 24 -4.65 8.38 10.70
N GLU A 25 -4.03 9.24 11.51
CA GLU A 25 -4.15 10.69 11.38
C GLU A 25 -2.95 11.23 10.63
N VAL A 26 -3.20 12.06 9.62
CA VAL A 26 -2.16 12.68 8.82
C VAL A 26 -1.97 14.12 9.30
N ALA A 27 -0.72 14.53 9.49
CA ALA A 27 -0.38 15.86 9.99
C ALA A 27 -0.73 16.95 8.97
N PRO A 28 -1.08 18.17 9.45
CA PRO A 28 -1.29 19.30 8.55
C PRO A 28 -0.05 19.58 7.69
N GLY A 29 -0.26 19.96 6.45
CA GLY A 29 0.83 20.30 5.53
C GLY A 29 1.57 19.13 4.91
N ALA A 30 1.13 17.88 5.17
CA ALA A 30 1.76 16.72 4.56
C ALA A 30 1.55 16.71 3.05
N ARG A 31 2.59 16.27 2.32
CA ARG A 31 2.46 15.90 0.91
C ARG A 31 1.75 14.55 0.84
N LEU A 32 0.85 14.38 -0.11
CA LEU A 32 0.15 13.12 -0.33
C LEU A 32 0.53 12.55 -1.69
N VAL A 33 0.71 11.23 -1.74
CA VAL A 33 0.90 10.49 -2.99
C VAL A 33 -0.18 9.42 -3.06
N PHE A 34 -0.89 9.40 -4.17
CA PHE A 34 -1.92 8.41 -4.46
C PHE A 34 -1.38 7.46 -5.52
N CYS A 35 -1.18 6.20 -5.14
CA CYS A 35 -0.75 5.18 -6.08
C CYS A 35 -1.98 4.52 -6.71
N SER A 36 -2.00 4.46 -8.03
CA SER A 36 -2.99 3.65 -8.73
C SER A 36 -2.88 2.18 -8.32
N GLY A 37 -3.96 1.43 -8.50
CA GLY A 37 -3.96 -0.01 -8.25
C GLY A 37 -2.86 -0.71 -9.01
N GLN A 38 -2.05 -1.50 -8.31
CA GLN A 38 -0.97 -2.29 -8.87
C GLN A 38 -1.38 -3.74 -8.93
N LEU A 39 -1.13 -4.36 -10.06
CA LEU A 39 -1.37 -5.78 -10.29
C LEU A 39 -0.05 -6.55 -10.22
N GLY A 40 -0.14 -7.86 -10.14
CA GLY A 40 1.03 -8.73 -10.04
C GLY A 40 1.73 -8.92 -11.38
N LEU A 41 2.04 -7.83 -12.05
CA LEU A 41 2.71 -7.82 -13.34
C LEU A 41 4.13 -7.30 -13.16
N GLY A 42 5.11 -8.18 -13.38
CA GLY A 42 6.51 -7.81 -13.31
C GLY A 42 6.96 -6.99 -14.50
N ALA A 43 8.10 -6.30 -14.36
CA ALA A 43 8.67 -5.47 -15.42
C ALA A 43 9.00 -6.27 -16.68
N ASP A 44 9.20 -7.58 -16.54
CA ASP A 44 9.45 -8.52 -17.64
C ASP A 44 8.16 -9.14 -18.20
N ASP A 45 6.99 -8.60 -17.86
CA ASP A 45 5.67 -9.07 -18.27
C ASP A 45 5.30 -10.44 -17.72
N THR A 46 5.99 -10.93 -16.70
CA THR A 46 5.63 -12.17 -16.02
C THR A 46 4.59 -11.95 -14.93
N VAL A 47 3.69 -12.94 -14.75
CA VAL A 47 2.66 -12.94 -13.71
C VAL A 47 2.84 -14.21 -12.89
N PRO A 48 3.16 -14.11 -11.59
CA PRO A 48 3.23 -15.28 -10.74
C PRO A 48 1.88 -16.01 -10.69
N ALA A 49 1.92 -17.33 -10.57
CA ALA A 49 0.72 -18.15 -10.54
C ALA A 49 -0.06 -18.02 -9.22
N ASP A 50 0.61 -17.65 -8.12
CA ASP A 50 0.00 -17.57 -6.80
C ASP A 50 -0.19 -16.13 -6.33
N CYS A 51 -1.11 -15.95 -5.38
CA CYS A 51 -1.40 -14.64 -4.81
C CYS A 51 -0.20 -14.04 -4.08
N GLU A 52 0.56 -14.85 -3.33
CA GLU A 52 1.72 -14.36 -2.60
C GLU A 52 2.74 -13.73 -3.53
N GLY A 53 3.09 -14.43 -4.62
CA GLY A 53 4.01 -13.90 -5.63
C GLY A 53 3.49 -12.64 -6.29
N GLN A 54 2.20 -12.60 -6.60
CA GLN A 54 1.58 -11.40 -7.18
C GLN A 54 1.59 -10.23 -6.19
N ALA A 55 1.28 -10.47 -4.92
CA ALA A 55 1.30 -9.43 -3.90
C ALA A 55 2.71 -8.86 -3.69
N GLU A 56 3.75 -9.70 -3.74
CA GLU A 56 5.15 -9.25 -3.70
C GLU A 56 5.43 -8.24 -4.82
N ILE A 57 4.98 -8.52 -6.03
CA ILE A 57 5.16 -7.62 -7.17
C ILE A 57 4.34 -6.34 -6.99
N CYS A 58 3.09 -6.45 -6.53
CA CYS A 58 2.26 -5.27 -6.27
C CYS A 58 2.97 -4.30 -5.32
N PHE A 59 3.49 -4.81 -4.19
CA PHE A 59 4.18 -3.96 -3.22
C PHE A 59 5.54 -3.48 -3.71
N ALA A 60 6.24 -4.26 -4.52
CA ALA A 60 7.47 -3.79 -5.15
C ALA A 60 7.19 -2.62 -6.10
N ASN A 61 6.11 -2.68 -6.85
CA ASN A 61 5.67 -1.60 -7.73
C ASN A 61 5.28 -0.35 -6.90
N VAL A 62 4.53 -0.54 -5.81
CA VAL A 62 4.18 0.55 -4.90
C VAL A 62 5.45 1.21 -4.35
N LYS A 63 6.41 0.41 -3.90
CA LYS A 63 7.68 0.92 -3.40
C LYS A 63 8.40 1.77 -4.45
N ALA A 64 8.47 1.30 -5.68
CA ALA A 64 9.10 2.04 -6.78
C ALA A 64 8.39 3.37 -7.05
N ILE A 65 7.07 3.38 -7.03
CA ILE A 65 6.28 4.61 -7.21
C ILE A 65 6.58 5.60 -6.09
N LEU A 66 6.59 5.13 -4.83
CA LEU A 66 6.87 5.98 -3.68
C LEU A 66 8.29 6.52 -3.70
N GLU A 67 9.26 5.72 -4.11
CA GLU A 67 10.65 6.17 -4.26
C GLU A 67 10.74 7.31 -5.28
N GLY A 68 9.96 7.27 -6.34
CA GLY A 68 9.87 8.37 -7.31
C GLY A 68 9.39 9.68 -6.69
N ALA A 69 8.66 9.62 -5.59
CA ALA A 69 8.18 10.79 -4.84
C ALA A 69 9.06 11.10 -3.62
N GLY A 70 10.18 10.41 -3.44
CA GLY A 70 11.05 10.57 -2.28
C GLY A 70 10.47 9.95 -1.01
N MET A 71 9.59 8.98 -1.15
CA MET A 71 8.93 8.29 -0.04
C MET A 71 9.31 6.81 0.01
N SER A 72 8.92 6.14 1.10
CA SER A 72 9.12 4.71 1.30
C SER A 72 7.80 4.07 1.77
N LEU A 73 7.80 2.76 1.95
CA LEU A 73 6.64 2.06 2.50
C LEU A 73 6.26 2.54 3.89
N ALA A 74 7.22 3.05 4.67
CA ALA A 74 6.95 3.61 6.00
C ALA A 74 6.02 4.84 5.96
N HIS A 75 5.88 5.47 4.83
CA HIS A 75 5.00 6.63 4.64
C HIS A 75 3.58 6.27 4.23
N VAL A 76 3.30 5.00 4.00
CA VAL A 76 1.96 4.55 3.61
C VAL A 76 1.00 4.75 4.78
N VAL A 77 -0.09 5.46 4.52
CA VAL A 77 -1.14 5.72 5.53
C VAL A 77 -2.38 4.88 5.28
N ARG A 78 -2.60 4.42 4.06
CA ARG A 78 -3.76 3.63 3.69
C ARG A 78 -3.41 2.59 2.63
N ILE A 79 -3.85 1.36 2.85
CA ILE A 79 -3.82 0.30 1.84
C ILE A 79 -5.26 -0.11 1.56
N ASN A 80 -5.65 -0.11 0.29
CA ASN A 80 -6.85 -0.79 -0.16
C ASN A 80 -6.40 -1.96 -1.03
N ALA A 81 -6.79 -3.16 -0.63
CA ALA A 81 -6.42 -4.37 -1.35
C ALA A 81 -7.66 -5.13 -1.76
N TYR A 82 -7.56 -5.78 -2.91
CA TYR A 82 -8.68 -6.50 -3.53
C TYR A 82 -8.17 -7.86 -3.96
N VAL A 83 -8.92 -8.91 -3.64
CA VAL A 83 -8.59 -10.28 -4.05
C VAL A 83 -9.82 -10.91 -4.71
N THR A 84 -9.60 -11.92 -5.56
CA THR A 84 -10.70 -12.56 -6.31
C THR A 84 -11.35 -13.70 -5.55
N GLY A 85 -10.85 -14.07 -4.39
CA GLY A 85 -11.42 -15.15 -3.59
C GLY A 85 -10.86 -15.15 -2.18
N ARG A 86 -11.61 -15.78 -1.27
CA ARG A 86 -11.24 -15.88 0.14
C ARG A 86 -9.90 -16.60 0.34
N GLU A 87 -9.59 -17.55 -0.54
CA GLU A 87 -8.33 -18.31 -0.49
C GLU A 87 -7.08 -17.43 -0.68
N HIS A 88 -7.23 -16.24 -1.25
CA HIS A 88 -6.14 -15.32 -1.49
C HIS A 88 -5.90 -14.35 -0.32
N MET A 89 -6.78 -14.32 0.66
CA MET A 89 -6.66 -13.37 1.77
C MET A 89 -5.44 -13.65 2.63
N ALA A 90 -5.24 -14.89 3.07
CA ALA A 90 -4.10 -15.25 3.91
C ALA A 90 -2.75 -15.05 3.20
N PRO A 91 -2.56 -15.48 1.94
CA PRO A 91 -1.32 -15.18 1.22
C PRO A 91 -1.03 -13.70 1.09
N TYR A 92 -2.05 -12.89 0.78
CA TYR A 92 -1.89 -11.43 0.73
C TYR A 92 -1.47 -10.88 2.10
N MET A 93 -2.18 -11.29 3.17
CA MET A 93 -1.91 -10.77 4.51
C MET A 93 -0.49 -11.10 4.99
N ARG A 94 0.05 -12.26 4.61
CA ARG A 94 1.43 -12.61 4.97
C ARG A 94 2.42 -11.61 4.40
N VAL A 95 2.24 -11.19 3.16
CA VAL A 95 3.12 -10.21 2.52
C VAL A 95 2.96 -8.83 3.16
N ARG A 96 1.70 -8.38 3.32
CA ARG A 96 1.41 -7.10 3.96
C ARG A 96 1.99 -7.02 5.36
N ASP A 97 1.74 -8.03 6.19
CA ASP A 97 2.15 -8.01 7.60
C ASP A 97 3.67 -7.97 7.73
N ARG A 98 4.39 -8.68 6.86
CA ARG A 98 5.85 -8.64 6.85
C ARG A 98 6.37 -7.25 6.50
N LEU A 99 5.78 -6.59 5.53
CA LEU A 99 6.26 -5.30 5.02
C LEU A 99 5.87 -4.12 5.92
N PHE A 100 4.75 -4.21 6.64
CA PHE A 100 4.19 -3.10 7.40
C PHE A 100 4.14 -3.35 8.92
N ALA A 101 4.86 -4.35 9.43
CA ALA A 101 4.84 -4.69 10.85
C ALA A 101 5.23 -3.52 11.77
N GLU A 102 6.21 -2.71 11.35
CA GLU A 102 6.70 -1.58 12.16
C GLU A 102 5.85 -0.33 12.02
N HIS A 103 5.16 -0.18 10.90
CA HIS A 103 4.36 1.02 10.59
C HIS A 103 3.01 0.59 10.01
N PRO A 104 2.13 -0.03 10.80
CA PRO A 104 0.85 -0.55 10.28
C PRO A 104 -0.07 0.59 9.83
N PRO A 105 -0.42 0.64 8.53
CA PRO A 105 -1.34 1.67 8.04
C PRO A 105 -2.79 1.28 8.29
N ALA A 106 -3.72 2.19 8.01
CA ALA A 106 -5.11 1.83 7.85
C ALA A 106 -5.23 0.91 6.63
N SER A 107 -6.06 -0.13 6.72
CA SER A 107 -6.13 -1.14 5.66
C SER A 107 -7.53 -1.70 5.53
N THR A 108 -7.95 -1.92 4.29
CA THR A 108 -9.19 -2.63 3.97
C THR A 108 -8.89 -3.67 2.90
N LEU A 109 -9.43 -4.86 3.07
CA LEU A 109 -9.29 -5.97 2.13
C LEU A 109 -10.68 -6.41 1.70
N MET A 110 -10.92 -6.46 0.39
CA MET A 110 -12.21 -6.83 -0.17
C MET A 110 -12.07 -7.94 -1.21
N ILE A 111 -13.08 -8.79 -1.27
CA ILE A 111 -13.20 -9.80 -2.34
C ILE A 111 -13.98 -9.16 -3.48
N VAL A 112 -13.44 -9.25 -4.69
CA VAL A 112 -14.01 -8.66 -5.90
C VAL A 112 -14.19 -9.73 -6.98
N GLY A 113 -14.93 -9.39 -8.03
CA GLY A 113 -15.27 -10.34 -9.08
C GLY A 113 -14.13 -10.68 -10.05
N GLY A 114 -13.14 -9.84 -10.17
CA GLY A 114 -12.02 -10.07 -11.09
C GLY A 114 -11.34 -8.77 -11.49
N PHE A 115 -10.31 -8.90 -12.32
CA PHE A 115 -9.51 -7.79 -12.81
C PHE A 115 -9.43 -7.84 -14.34
N THR A 116 -8.57 -7.02 -14.92
CA THR A 116 -8.46 -6.90 -16.38
C THR A 116 -8.05 -8.18 -17.09
N ARG A 117 -7.34 -9.07 -16.40
CA ARG A 117 -6.98 -10.40 -16.92
C ARG A 117 -7.30 -11.45 -15.87
N ALA A 118 -7.66 -12.66 -16.33
CA ALA A 118 -8.09 -13.74 -15.46
C ALA A 118 -6.99 -14.24 -14.51
N GLU A 119 -5.74 -14.13 -14.89
CA GLU A 119 -4.62 -14.57 -14.04
C GLU A 119 -4.35 -13.65 -12.85
N PHE A 120 -4.83 -12.41 -12.86
CA PHE A 120 -4.65 -11.50 -11.72
C PHE A 120 -5.63 -11.86 -10.61
N VAL A 121 -5.12 -12.11 -9.41
CA VAL A 121 -5.92 -12.49 -8.24
C VAL A 121 -5.84 -11.47 -7.11
N VAL A 122 -4.99 -10.45 -7.22
CA VAL A 122 -4.84 -9.39 -6.22
C VAL A 122 -4.49 -8.07 -6.90
N GLU A 123 -5.06 -6.98 -6.36
CA GLU A 123 -4.71 -5.62 -6.74
C GLU A 123 -4.55 -4.79 -5.47
N ILE A 124 -3.58 -3.89 -5.45
CA ILE A 124 -3.26 -3.10 -4.27
C ILE A 124 -3.08 -1.64 -4.66
N GLU A 125 -3.77 -0.74 -3.95
CA GLU A 125 -3.57 0.70 -4.08
C GLU A 125 -3.24 1.29 -2.73
N VAL A 126 -2.46 2.36 -2.69
CA VAL A 126 -2.07 2.99 -1.43
C VAL A 126 -2.17 4.51 -1.51
N VAL A 127 -2.27 5.12 -0.33
CA VAL A 127 -2.04 6.54 -0.13
C VAL A 127 -0.87 6.68 0.83
N ALA A 128 0.07 7.54 0.52
CA ALA A 128 1.23 7.82 1.36
C ALA A 128 1.31 9.30 1.69
N ALA A 129 1.90 9.64 2.82
CA ALA A 129 2.02 11.01 3.29
C ALA A 129 3.41 11.24 3.90
N ALA A 130 3.98 12.40 3.63
CA ALA A 130 5.26 12.83 4.21
C ALA A 130 5.26 14.34 4.42
N ILE A 131 5.97 14.75 5.46
CA ILE A 131 6.23 16.16 5.71
C ILE A 131 7.65 16.48 5.28
N GLU A 132 7.84 17.70 5.01
CA GLU A 132 9.10 18.36 4.91
C GLU A 132 9.80 18.35 3.64
N THR A 133 9.92 17.81 2.74
CA THR A 133 10.67 18.21 1.54
C THR A 133 9.67 18.84 0.61
N PRO A 134 9.72 20.16 0.39
CA PRO A 134 8.89 20.75 -0.65
C PRO A 134 9.15 19.97 -1.94
N LEU A 135 8.12 19.86 -2.79
CA LEU A 135 8.31 19.31 -4.13
C LEU A 135 9.53 20.00 -4.74
N ALA A 136 10.45 19.21 -5.29
CA ALA A 136 11.58 19.79 -5.99
C ALA A 136 11.03 20.80 -6.99
N GLU A 137 11.61 22.03 -7.00
CA GLU A 137 11.25 22.99 -8.02
C GLU A 137 11.47 22.32 -9.36
N GLU A 138 10.41 22.21 -10.15
CA GLU A 138 10.57 21.72 -11.52
C GLU A 138 11.54 22.66 -12.20
N GLU A 139 12.67 22.14 -12.65
CA GLU A 139 13.50 22.91 -13.53
C GLU A 139 12.64 23.34 -14.73
N PRO A 140 12.70 24.62 -15.09
CA PRO A 140 11.91 25.08 -16.21
C PRO A 140 12.26 24.21 -17.43
N ARG A 141 11.25 23.55 -17.95
CA ARG A 141 11.40 22.75 -19.16
C ARG A 141 11.75 23.70 -20.29
N SER A 142 12.96 23.55 -20.76
CA SER A 142 13.41 24.27 -21.95
C SER A 142 12.74 23.73 -23.19
#